data_c374b7a91d1a70df96d18874cf11b20c
#
_entry.id   c374b7a91d1a70df96d18874cf11b20c
#
_cell.length_a   1.000
_cell.length_b   1.000
_cell.length_c   1.000
_cell.angle_alpha   90.00
_cell.angle_beta   90.00
_cell.angle_gamma   90.00
#
_symmetry.space_group_name_H-M   'P 1'
#
loop_
_entity.id
_entity.type
_entity.pdbx_description
1 polymer ?
#
loop_
_entity_poly.entity_id
_entity_poly.type
_entity_poly.pdbx_seq_one_letter_code
_entity_poly.pdbx_strand_id
1 'polypeptide(L)'
;MRLLNADCSLAKGFIGNESGQQSALSSLITYNLTSNELTNLTVAGVSNRGLEQMGGMVYVPNFGNQGILVNMGGDQDGRVEADDLIPFRRVQVYDPENQRWFEQKTTGDLPQPRKEFCIAGAPSSGRTYEILVYAGYDGELGTAAIPYDSAFVLTIPGFYWVKANYTAANPRHGLSCNLVGNSQVLIIGGVDTLQRNSSDTEDQYHDAFDTPDPFTGGLAIFDLSRLRWSSSYTAVQEPYVAAPQIRDFYETR
;
A
#
# COMPACT_ATOMS: atom_id res chain seq x y z
N MET A 1 -19.21 -10.79 -4.57
CA MET A 1 -18.19 -10.21 -5.44
C MET A 1 -16.89 -10.25 -4.67
N ARG A 2 -15.90 -11.01 -5.12
CA ARG A 2 -14.54 -10.92 -4.53
C ARG A 2 -13.73 -10.04 -5.45
N LEU A 3 -13.42 -8.84 -5.00
CA LEU A 3 -12.40 -8.03 -5.63
C LEU A 3 -11.06 -8.69 -5.34
N LEU A 4 -10.34 -9.04 -6.38
CA LEU A 4 -8.95 -9.43 -6.22
C LEU A 4 -8.23 -8.22 -5.61
N ASN A 5 -7.48 -8.47 -4.54
CA ASN A 5 -6.51 -7.53 -4.02
C ASN A 5 -5.38 -7.48 -5.07
N ALA A 6 -5.67 -6.84 -6.19
CA ALA A 6 -4.68 -6.66 -7.23
C ALA A 6 -3.73 -5.59 -6.70
N ASP A 7 -2.46 -5.88 -6.72
CA ASP A 7 -1.43 -4.86 -6.76
C ASP A 7 -1.92 -3.74 -7.68
N CYS A 8 -1.86 -2.48 -7.27
CA CYS A 8 -2.38 -1.36 -8.06
C CYS A 8 -1.76 -1.28 -9.45
N SER A 9 -0.58 -1.82 -9.64
CA SER A 9 0.03 -2.00 -10.95
C SER A 9 -0.77 -2.95 -11.85
N LEU A 10 -1.44 -3.95 -11.28
CA LEU A 10 -2.31 -4.89 -12.00
C LEU A 10 -3.76 -4.39 -12.10
N ALA A 11 -4.24 -3.61 -11.13
CA ALA A 11 -5.60 -3.04 -11.16
C ALA A 11 -5.76 -1.97 -12.25
N LYS A 12 -4.69 -1.34 -12.67
CA LYS A 12 -4.66 -0.40 -13.79
C LYS A 12 -4.33 -1.06 -15.13
N GLY A 13 -4.46 -2.38 -15.23
CA GLY A 13 -4.34 -3.17 -16.45
C GLY A 13 -3.29 -2.65 -17.44
N PHE A 14 -2.13 -3.24 -17.45
CA PHE A 14 -1.21 -3.06 -18.56
C PHE A 14 -1.70 -3.94 -19.72
N ILE A 15 -2.13 -3.32 -20.80
CA ILE A 15 -2.30 -4.01 -22.06
C ILE A 15 -0.95 -3.94 -22.77
N GLY A 16 -0.19 -5.05 -22.70
CA GLY A 16 0.98 -5.21 -23.56
C GLY A 16 0.52 -5.33 -25.01
N ASN A 17 1.04 -4.50 -25.90
CA ASN A 17 0.96 -4.76 -27.33
C ASN A 17 2.09 -5.73 -27.72
N GLU A 18 2.06 -6.23 -28.96
CA GLU A 18 3.08 -7.16 -29.48
C GLU A 18 4.52 -6.57 -29.46
N SER A 19 4.68 -5.26 -29.26
CA SER A 19 5.96 -4.57 -29.09
C SER A 19 6.42 -4.45 -27.62
N GLY A 20 5.69 -5.02 -26.66
CA GLY A 20 6.02 -4.93 -25.24
C GLY A 20 5.75 -3.57 -24.60
N GLN A 21 5.11 -2.65 -25.30
CA GLN A 21 4.78 -1.32 -24.81
C GLN A 21 3.61 -1.43 -23.82
N GLN A 22 3.82 -0.99 -22.59
CA GLN A 22 2.79 -0.95 -21.55
C GLN A 22 2.04 0.38 -21.62
N SER A 23 0.72 0.32 -21.49
CA SER A 23 -0.14 1.49 -21.41
C SER A 23 -0.97 1.43 -20.13
N ALA A 24 -0.90 2.48 -19.31
CA ALA A 24 -1.74 2.60 -18.14
C ALA A 24 -3.20 2.89 -18.53
N LEU A 25 -4.15 2.26 -17.85
CA LEU A 25 -5.58 2.47 -18.08
C LEU A 25 -6.17 3.41 -17.03
N SER A 26 -7.05 4.31 -17.45
CA SER A 26 -7.81 5.22 -16.58
C SER A 26 -9.09 4.59 -16.02
N SER A 27 -9.16 3.26 -15.94
CA SER A 27 -10.36 2.51 -15.61
C SER A 27 -10.09 1.45 -14.54
N LEU A 28 -11.12 1.05 -13.81
CA LEU A 28 -11.05 -0.05 -12.86
C LEU A 28 -11.41 -1.37 -13.55
N ILE A 29 -10.46 -2.29 -13.61
CA ILE A 29 -10.72 -3.64 -14.10
C ILE A 29 -11.19 -4.49 -12.92
N THR A 30 -12.35 -5.13 -13.08
CA THR A 30 -12.90 -6.07 -12.11
C THR A 30 -13.05 -7.46 -12.73
N TYR A 31 -12.75 -8.49 -11.96
CA TYR A 31 -12.95 -9.88 -12.36
C TYR A 31 -13.88 -10.57 -11.37
N ASN A 32 -14.98 -11.11 -11.87
CA ASN A 32 -15.91 -11.88 -11.08
C ASN A 32 -15.48 -13.36 -11.06
N LEU A 33 -15.00 -13.84 -9.92
CA LEU A 33 -14.51 -15.22 -9.75
C LEU A 33 -15.63 -16.28 -9.89
N THR A 34 -16.89 -15.91 -9.80
CA THR A 34 -18.03 -16.84 -9.90
C THR A 34 -18.49 -16.98 -11.34
N SER A 35 -18.65 -15.85 -12.05
CA SER A 35 -19.10 -15.86 -13.46
C SER A 35 -17.94 -15.94 -14.45
N ASN A 36 -16.68 -15.80 -13.99
CA ASN A 36 -15.48 -15.67 -14.83
C ASN A 36 -15.55 -14.48 -15.80
N GLU A 37 -16.29 -13.44 -15.44
CA GLU A 37 -16.44 -12.24 -16.27
C GLU A 37 -15.43 -11.17 -15.85
N LEU A 38 -14.78 -10.61 -16.84
CA LEU A 38 -13.91 -9.46 -16.70
C LEU A 38 -14.66 -8.21 -17.17
N THR A 39 -14.72 -7.19 -16.34
CA THR A 39 -15.36 -5.92 -16.66
C THR A 39 -14.36 -4.77 -16.57
N ASN A 40 -14.39 -3.90 -17.54
CA ASN A 40 -13.64 -2.65 -17.53
C ASN A 40 -14.62 -1.52 -17.21
N LEU A 41 -14.57 -1.02 -15.97
CA LEU A 41 -15.46 0.03 -15.49
C LEU A 41 -14.84 1.39 -15.77
N THR A 42 -15.46 2.17 -16.65
CA THR A 42 -15.18 3.60 -16.73
C THR A 42 -15.78 4.26 -15.50
N VAL A 43 -14.95 4.63 -14.53
CA VAL A 43 -15.40 5.12 -13.24
C VAL A 43 -15.35 6.63 -13.22
N ALA A 44 -16.50 7.27 -13.06
CA ALA A 44 -16.58 8.71 -12.89
C ALA A 44 -15.95 9.14 -11.56
N GLY A 45 -15.14 10.19 -11.56
CA GLY A 45 -14.65 10.83 -10.34
C GLY A 45 -13.23 10.45 -9.88
N VAL A 46 -12.51 9.60 -10.60
CA VAL A 46 -11.06 9.53 -10.43
C VAL A 46 -10.51 10.91 -10.75
N SER A 47 -9.68 11.44 -9.87
CA SER A 47 -9.20 12.82 -9.89
C SER A 47 -8.77 13.26 -11.29
N ASN A 48 -8.86 14.57 -11.56
CA ASN A 48 -8.29 15.24 -12.74
C ASN A 48 -6.75 15.12 -12.83
N ARG A 49 -6.15 14.18 -12.08
CA ARG A 49 -4.71 14.02 -11.92
C ARG A 49 -4.07 13.07 -12.92
N GLY A 50 -4.83 12.52 -13.85
CA GLY A 50 -4.29 11.57 -14.83
C GLY A 50 -4.24 10.12 -14.33
N LEU A 51 -3.33 9.35 -14.90
CA LEU A 51 -3.14 7.93 -14.58
C LEU A 51 -2.30 7.79 -13.31
N GLU A 52 -2.76 6.98 -12.37
CA GLU A 52 -2.05 6.68 -11.14
C GLU A 52 -1.51 5.24 -11.19
N GLN A 53 -0.26 5.04 -10.78
CA GLN A 53 0.39 3.73 -10.77
C GLN A 53 1.32 3.57 -9.58
N MET A 54 1.75 2.33 -9.30
CA MET A 54 2.68 1.98 -8.24
C MET A 54 2.24 2.42 -6.82
N GLY A 55 0.94 2.73 -6.67
CA GLY A 55 0.31 3.00 -5.37
C GLY A 55 -0.21 1.73 -4.70
N GLY A 56 -0.93 1.88 -3.60
CA GLY A 56 -1.55 0.79 -2.88
C GLY A 56 -3.08 0.91 -2.81
N MET A 57 -3.78 -0.22 -3.02
CA MET A 57 -5.23 -0.29 -2.86
C MET A 57 -5.61 -1.42 -1.90
N VAL A 58 -6.51 -1.13 -0.98
CA VAL A 58 -7.02 -2.13 -0.03
C VAL A 58 -8.54 -2.12 0.00
N TYR A 59 -9.13 -3.32 0.12
CA TYR A 59 -10.56 -3.48 0.35
C TYR A 59 -10.88 -3.45 1.84
N VAL A 60 -11.84 -2.60 2.22
CA VAL A 60 -12.31 -2.40 3.59
C VAL A 60 -13.76 -2.89 3.68
N PRO A 61 -14.01 -4.11 4.20
CA PRO A 61 -15.30 -4.80 4.06
C PRO A 61 -16.43 -4.21 4.90
N ASN A 62 -16.10 -3.54 6.01
CA ASN A 62 -17.09 -3.17 7.04
C ASN A 62 -17.63 -1.74 6.87
N PHE A 63 -17.40 -1.09 5.73
CA PHE A 63 -17.85 0.27 5.45
C PHE A 63 -18.69 0.30 4.19
N GLY A 64 -19.88 0.94 4.26
CA GLY A 64 -20.88 0.84 3.19
C GLY A 64 -21.52 -0.55 3.10
N ASN A 65 -22.48 -0.72 2.19
CA ASN A 65 -23.20 -1.99 2.05
C ASN A 65 -22.38 -3.08 1.36
N GLN A 66 -21.42 -2.69 0.50
CA GLN A 66 -20.56 -3.59 -0.26
C GLN A 66 -19.07 -3.45 0.08
N GLY A 67 -18.74 -2.80 1.21
CA GLY A 67 -17.39 -2.38 1.50
C GLY A 67 -16.94 -1.19 0.64
N ILE A 68 -15.70 -0.77 0.83
CA ILE A 68 -15.07 0.28 0.03
C ILE A 68 -13.67 -0.15 -0.40
N LEU A 69 -13.15 0.45 -1.47
CA LEU A 69 -11.72 0.37 -1.80
C LEU A 69 -11.07 1.68 -1.40
N VAL A 70 -9.91 1.59 -0.76
CA VAL A 70 -9.11 2.77 -0.41
C VAL A 70 -7.80 2.70 -1.19
N ASN A 71 -7.57 3.68 -2.06
CA ASN A 71 -6.39 3.83 -2.90
C ASN A 71 -5.54 5.01 -2.44
N MET A 72 -4.21 4.86 -2.44
CA MET A 72 -3.29 5.89 -1.92
C MET A 72 -1.89 5.76 -2.47
N GLY A 73 -1.14 6.87 -2.44
CA GLY A 73 0.26 6.93 -2.87
C GLY A 73 0.48 6.55 -4.32
N GLY A 74 1.70 6.19 -4.68
CA GLY A 74 2.07 5.94 -6.06
C GLY A 74 2.51 7.21 -6.79
N ASP A 75 2.60 7.14 -8.10
CA ASP A 75 2.93 8.28 -8.95
C ASP A 75 1.87 8.55 -10.02
N GLN A 76 2.00 9.68 -10.68
CA GLN A 76 1.17 10.08 -11.82
C GLN A 76 1.93 9.86 -13.14
N ASP A 77 1.24 9.34 -14.14
CA ASP A 77 1.71 9.23 -15.53
C ASP A 77 3.00 8.42 -15.77
N GLY A 78 3.49 7.67 -14.77
CA GLY A 78 4.68 6.84 -14.94
C GLY A 78 5.98 7.60 -15.05
N ARG A 79 5.99 8.86 -14.68
CA ARG A 79 7.21 9.66 -14.62
C ARG A 79 8.00 9.31 -13.36
N VAL A 80 9.31 9.36 -13.48
CA VAL A 80 10.23 8.95 -12.40
C VAL A 80 10.56 10.13 -11.46
N GLU A 81 9.96 11.29 -11.68
CA GLU A 81 10.30 12.50 -10.94
C GLU A 81 9.57 12.56 -9.59
N ALA A 82 10.28 12.98 -8.54
CA ALA A 82 9.73 13.07 -7.18
C ALA A 82 8.50 13.98 -7.06
N ASP A 83 8.36 14.95 -7.96
CA ASP A 83 7.24 15.90 -7.99
C ASP A 83 5.91 15.27 -8.45
N ASP A 84 5.95 14.08 -9.07
CA ASP A 84 4.77 13.36 -9.57
C ASP A 84 4.18 12.38 -8.54
N LEU A 85 4.80 12.26 -7.35
CA LEU A 85 4.32 11.39 -6.30
C LEU A 85 3.02 11.88 -5.66
N ILE A 86 2.09 10.96 -5.44
CA ILE A 86 0.78 11.25 -4.86
C ILE A 86 0.90 11.38 -3.34
N PRO A 87 0.58 12.55 -2.76
CA PRO A 87 0.70 12.76 -1.32
C PRO A 87 -0.41 12.06 -0.54
N PHE A 88 -0.06 11.48 0.61
CA PHE A 88 -0.97 10.76 1.52
C PHE A 88 -1.94 11.67 2.31
N ARG A 89 -1.85 12.98 2.18
CA ARG A 89 -2.81 13.92 2.80
C ARG A 89 -4.25 13.75 2.29
N ARG A 90 -4.42 13.03 1.19
CA ARG A 90 -5.69 12.65 0.59
C ARG A 90 -5.58 11.26 0.03
N VAL A 91 -6.59 10.46 0.29
CA VAL A 91 -6.75 9.12 -0.25
C VAL A 91 -8.00 9.07 -1.12
N GLN A 92 -8.03 8.18 -2.07
CA GLN A 92 -9.20 7.95 -2.91
C GLN A 92 -10.01 6.79 -2.34
N VAL A 93 -11.31 6.97 -2.25
CA VAL A 93 -12.25 5.97 -1.77
C VAL A 93 -13.20 5.62 -2.88
N TYR A 94 -13.24 4.35 -3.30
CA TYR A 94 -14.21 3.85 -4.25
C TYR A 94 -15.37 3.17 -3.54
N ASP A 95 -16.57 3.58 -3.88
CA ASP A 95 -17.81 2.96 -3.45
C ASP A 95 -18.30 2.00 -4.55
N PRO A 96 -18.24 0.68 -4.34
CA PRO A 96 -18.67 -0.29 -5.33
C PRO A 96 -20.18 -0.29 -5.59
N GLU A 97 -21.00 0.09 -4.60
CA GLU A 97 -22.46 0.14 -4.73
C GLU A 97 -22.89 1.24 -5.71
N ASN A 98 -22.28 2.43 -5.59
CA ASN A 98 -22.58 3.57 -6.44
C ASN A 98 -21.62 3.72 -7.63
N GLN A 99 -20.62 2.83 -7.73
CA GLN A 99 -19.58 2.84 -8.77
C GLN A 99 -18.89 4.21 -8.90
N ARG A 100 -18.53 4.81 -7.76
CA ARG A 100 -18.03 6.17 -7.71
C ARG A 100 -16.81 6.31 -6.81
N TRP A 101 -15.85 7.15 -7.24
CA TRP A 101 -14.71 7.59 -6.45
C TRP A 101 -15.02 8.87 -5.67
N PHE A 102 -14.46 8.93 -4.48
CA PHE A 102 -14.45 10.12 -3.61
C PHE A 102 -13.02 10.39 -3.17
N GLU A 103 -12.68 11.65 -2.97
CA GLU A 103 -11.44 12.05 -2.34
C GLU A 103 -11.69 12.30 -0.85
N GLN A 104 -10.91 11.64 0.01
CA GLN A 104 -11.01 11.77 1.46
C GLN A 104 -9.71 12.38 2.03
N LYS A 105 -9.83 13.47 2.76
CA LYS A 105 -8.70 14.09 3.48
C LYS A 105 -8.28 13.23 4.66
N THR A 106 -6.98 13.11 4.87
CA THR A 106 -6.37 12.44 6.02
C THR A 106 -5.66 13.44 6.93
N THR A 107 -5.41 13.05 8.17
CA THR A 107 -4.73 13.84 9.21
C THR A 107 -3.76 12.96 10.01
N GLY A 108 -3.04 13.51 10.98
CA GLY A 108 -2.09 12.78 11.82
C GLY A 108 -0.67 12.78 11.26
N ASP A 109 0.07 11.74 11.51
CA ASP A 109 1.48 11.56 11.09
C ASP A 109 1.54 11.14 9.62
N LEU A 110 1.43 12.09 8.71
CA LEU A 110 1.35 11.82 7.27
C LEU A 110 2.62 11.12 6.75
N PRO A 111 2.52 9.99 6.03
CA PRO A 111 3.65 9.45 5.29
C PRO A 111 4.17 10.45 4.25
N GLN A 112 5.47 10.48 4.03
CA GLN A 112 6.03 11.14 2.86
C GLN A 112 5.53 10.45 1.58
N PRO A 113 5.29 11.18 0.49
CA PRO A 113 4.88 10.62 -0.79
C PRO A 113 5.85 9.53 -1.25
N ARG A 114 5.34 8.41 -1.70
CA ARG A 114 6.12 7.23 -2.10
C ARG A 114 5.35 6.32 -3.04
N LYS A 115 6.08 5.49 -3.74
CA LYS A 115 5.58 4.42 -4.61
C LYS A 115 6.21 3.08 -4.25
N GLU A 116 5.69 1.99 -4.80
CA GLU A 116 6.17 0.61 -4.57
C GLU A 116 6.31 0.23 -3.08
N PHE A 117 5.51 0.85 -2.24
CA PHE A 117 5.35 0.44 -0.84
C PHE A 117 4.43 -0.77 -0.74
N CYS A 118 4.50 -1.51 0.34
CA CYS A 118 3.51 -2.55 0.58
C CYS A 118 2.38 -2.09 1.50
N ILE A 119 1.21 -2.68 1.32
CA ILE A 119 -0.02 -2.32 2.00
C ILE A 119 -0.78 -3.57 2.46
N ALA A 120 -1.31 -3.55 3.67
CA ALA A 120 -2.23 -4.56 4.17
C ALA A 120 -3.17 -3.95 5.20
N GLY A 121 -4.37 -4.51 5.34
CA GLY A 121 -5.35 -3.99 6.29
C GLY A 121 -6.00 -5.07 7.12
N ALA A 122 -6.44 -4.71 8.34
CA ALA A 122 -7.12 -5.58 9.27
C ALA A 122 -8.32 -4.89 9.93
N PRO A 123 -9.47 -5.58 10.06
CA PRO A 123 -10.61 -5.08 10.82
C PRO A 123 -10.37 -5.24 12.32
N SER A 124 -10.60 -4.21 13.12
CA SER A 124 -10.53 -4.29 14.56
C SER A 124 -11.91 -4.56 15.20
N SER A 125 -11.89 -5.07 16.40
CA SER A 125 -13.09 -5.28 17.22
C SER A 125 -13.80 -3.96 17.62
N GLY A 126 -13.09 -2.83 17.55
CA GLY A 126 -13.60 -1.47 17.81
C GLY A 126 -14.37 -0.84 16.64
N ARG A 127 -14.76 -1.61 15.65
CA ARG A 127 -15.40 -1.13 14.39
C ARG A 127 -14.54 -0.17 13.59
N THR A 128 -13.22 -0.26 13.75
CA THR A 128 -12.25 0.44 12.93
C THR A 128 -11.57 -0.53 11.97
N TYR A 129 -10.88 0.00 10.99
CA TYR A 129 -10.08 -0.77 10.05
C TYR A 129 -8.72 -0.09 9.92
N GLU A 130 -7.66 -0.82 10.18
CA GLU A 130 -6.30 -0.31 10.16
C GLU A 130 -5.57 -0.78 8.90
N ILE A 131 -5.01 0.19 8.16
CA ILE A 131 -4.27 -0.05 6.92
C ILE A 131 -2.81 0.30 7.16
N LEU A 132 -1.94 -0.72 7.15
CA LEU A 132 -0.49 -0.55 7.18
C LEU A 132 0.01 -0.07 5.82
N VAL A 133 0.90 0.92 5.82
CA VAL A 133 1.76 1.32 4.71
C VAL A 133 3.20 1.21 5.17
N TYR A 134 4.01 0.44 4.46
CA TYR A 134 5.39 0.18 4.84
C TYR A 134 6.33 0.24 3.63
N ALA A 135 7.52 0.80 3.84
CA ALA A 135 8.60 0.89 2.84
C ALA A 135 8.22 1.71 1.58
N GLY A 136 8.76 1.36 0.42
CA GLY A 136 8.64 2.12 -0.81
C GLY A 136 9.82 3.07 -1.05
N TYR A 137 9.74 3.89 -2.08
CA TYR A 137 10.76 4.90 -2.40
C TYR A 137 10.12 6.09 -3.15
N ASP A 138 10.88 7.15 -3.33
CA ASP A 138 10.45 8.38 -4.00
C ASP A 138 10.87 8.47 -5.48
N GLY A 139 11.56 7.46 -5.97
CA GLY A 139 12.16 7.43 -7.30
C GLY A 139 13.68 7.53 -7.27
N GLU A 140 14.27 7.97 -6.14
CA GLU A 140 15.72 8.07 -5.96
C GLU A 140 16.30 6.71 -5.53
N LEU A 141 17.46 6.38 -6.08
CA LEU A 141 18.16 5.12 -5.87
C LEU A 141 19.60 5.36 -5.39
N GLY A 142 20.21 4.36 -4.80
CA GLY A 142 21.58 4.43 -4.33
C GLY A 142 21.75 5.38 -3.16
N THR A 143 22.81 6.18 -3.15
CA THR A 143 23.15 7.08 -2.03
C THR A 143 22.18 8.24 -1.83
N ALA A 144 21.34 8.53 -2.82
CA ALA A 144 20.27 9.53 -2.73
C ALA A 144 18.98 8.97 -2.10
N ALA A 145 18.86 7.64 -2.00
CA ALA A 145 17.67 7.00 -1.46
C ALA A 145 17.40 7.40 0.00
N ILE A 146 16.16 7.76 0.27
CA ILE A 146 15.69 8.05 1.64
C ILE A 146 15.26 6.74 2.30
N PRO A 147 15.55 6.50 3.59
CA PRO A 147 15.07 5.31 4.29
C PRO A 147 13.57 5.37 4.53
N TYR A 148 12.81 4.85 3.57
CA TYR A 148 11.34 4.78 3.63
C TYR A 148 10.80 3.55 4.37
N ASP A 149 11.62 2.79 5.06
CA ASP A 149 11.20 1.63 5.88
C ASP A 149 10.48 2.02 7.18
N SER A 150 9.93 3.22 7.25
CA SER A 150 8.97 3.62 8.29
C SER A 150 7.62 2.98 8.04
N ALA A 151 6.99 2.46 9.11
CA ALA A 151 5.63 1.96 9.09
C ALA A 151 4.63 3.03 9.53
N PHE A 152 3.57 3.19 8.77
CA PHE A 152 2.45 4.06 9.08
C PHE A 152 1.15 3.26 9.04
N VAL A 153 0.20 3.60 9.90
CA VAL A 153 -1.11 2.99 9.93
C VAL A 153 -2.18 4.06 9.76
N LEU A 154 -3.00 3.92 8.72
CA LEU A 154 -4.21 4.71 8.53
C LEU A 154 -5.37 4.01 9.20
N THR A 155 -6.04 4.67 10.15
CA THR A 155 -7.25 4.14 10.76
C THR A 155 -8.51 4.74 10.14
N ILE A 156 -9.49 3.90 9.85
CA ILE A 156 -10.80 4.24 9.31
C ILE A 156 -11.86 3.91 10.39
N PRO A 157 -12.85 4.78 10.61
CA PRO A 157 -13.33 5.89 9.77
C PRO A 157 -12.68 7.25 10.02
N GLY A 158 -11.73 7.36 10.95
CA GLY A 158 -11.12 8.63 11.31
C GLY A 158 -10.21 9.23 10.23
N PHE A 159 -9.76 8.42 9.28
CA PHE A 159 -8.75 8.78 8.27
C PHE A 159 -7.55 9.49 8.90
N TYR A 160 -7.06 8.87 9.97
CA TYR A 160 -5.99 9.40 10.80
C TYR A 160 -4.75 8.50 10.73
N TRP A 161 -3.60 9.09 10.44
CA TRP A 161 -2.31 8.40 10.35
C TRP A 161 -1.61 8.36 11.70
N VAL A 162 -1.11 7.18 12.04
CA VAL A 162 -0.22 6.95 13.17
C VAL A 162 1.09 6.36 12.66
N LYS A 163 2.21 6.99 13.02
CA LYS A 163 3.55 6.46 12.71
C LYS A 163 4.00 5.50 13.80
N ALA A 164 4.52 4.33 13.42
CA ALA A 164 5.17 3.41 14.35
C ALA A 164 6.48 4.02 14.87
N ASN A 165 6.72 3.86 16.17
CA ASN A 165 7.88 4.47 16.84
C ASN A 165 9.12 3.58 16.74
N TYR A 166 9.87 3.74 15.65
CA TYR A 166 11.22 3.20 15.46
C TYR A 166 11.97 4.03 14.40
N THR A 167 13.29 3.85 14.33
CA THR A 167 14.13 4.58 13.36
C THR A 167 14.24 3.75 12.09
N ALA A 168 13.82 4.32 10.97
CA ALA A 168 14.02 3.76 9.65
C ALA A 168 15.50 3.83 9.27
N ALA A 169 16.07 2.76 8.75
CA ALA A 169 17.50 2.65 8.45
C ALA A 169 17.81 1.81 7.18
N ASN A 170 16.83 1.06 6.68
CA ASN A 170 17.01 0.09 5.60
C ASN A 170 15.97 0.33 4.51
N PRO A 171 16.20 1.29 3.59
CA PRO A 171 15.23 1.63 2.56
C PRO A 171 15.05 0.46 1.59
N ARG A 172 13.80 0.04 1.42
CA ARG A 172 13.40 -1.05 0.51
C ARG A 172 12.12 -0.68 -0.22
N HIS A 173 11.94 -1.23 -1.42
CA HIS A 173 10.73 -1.09 -2.22
C HIS A 173 10.35 -2.43 -2.88
N GLY A 174 9.18 -2.51 -3.50
CA GLY A 174 8.74 -3.71 -4.20
C GLY A 174 8.45 -4.91 -3.29
N LEU A 175 8.05 -4.67 -2.03
CA LEU A 175 7.72 -5.70 -1.04
C LEU A 175 6.28 -6.18 -1.17
N SER A 176 5.99 -7.35 -0.58
CA SER A 176 4.63 -7.82 -0.37
C SER A 176 4.25 -7.78 1.11
N CYS A 177 3.06 -7.26 1.42
CA CYS A 177 2.45 -7.24 2.76
C CYS A 177 1.19 -8.10 2.77
N ASN A 178 1.12 -9.06 3.69
CA ASN A 178 0.00 -9.99 3.79
C ASN A 178 -0.49 -10.07 5.23
N LEU A 179 -1.78 -9.84 5.44
CA LEU A 179 -2.38 -10.07 6.75
C LEU A 179 -2.33 -11.56 7.08
N VAL A 180 -1.74 -11.90 8.22
CA VAL A 180 -1.69 -13.26 8.77
C VAL A 180 -2.33 -13.27 10.15
N GLY A 181 -3.24 -14.18 10.38
CA GLY A 181 -4.08 -14.14 11.58
C GLY A 181 -4.96 -12.90 11.63
N ASN A 182 -5.12 -12.31 12.82
CA ASN A 182 -6.06 -11.21 13.06
C ASN A 182 -5.41 -9.81 13.02
N SER A 183 -4.11 -9.69 13.36
CA SER A 183 -3.45 -8.39 13.56
C SER A 183 -2.00 -8.34 13.11
N GLN A 184 -1.46 -9.43 12.59
CA GLN A 184 -0.06 -9.49 12.19
C GLN A 184 0.04 -9.40 10.66
N VAL A 185 1.00 -8.63 10.19
CA VAL A 185 1.28 -8.50 8.76
C VAL A 185 2.62 -9.15 8.49
N LEU A 186 2.63 -10.15 7.61
CA LEU A 186 3.85 -10.75 7.07
C LEU A 186 4.34 -9.89 5.91
N ILE A 187 5.56 -9.39 6.03
CA ILE A 187 6.28 -8.69 5.00
C ILE A 187 7.26 -9.65 4.33
N ILE A 188 7.30 -9.64 3.01
CA ILE A 188 8.10 -10.58 2.21
C ILE A 188 8.93 -9.82 1.19
N GLY A 189 10.24 -10.06 1.19
CA GLY A 189 11.17 -9.64 0.17
C GLY A 189 11.36 -8.12 0.06
N GLY A 190 11.39 -7.65 -1.16
CA GLY A 190 11.72 -6.28 -1.54
C GLY A 190 13.17 -6.13 -1.98
N VAL A 191 13.45 -5.01 -2.63
CA VAL A 191 14.78 -4.67 -3.16
C VAL A 191 15.40 -3.57 -2.30
N ASP A 192 16.69 -3.70 -2.01
CA ASP A 192 17.44 -2.66 -1.31
C ASP A 192 17.61 -1.44 -2.22
N THR A 193 16.99 -0.34 -1.83
CA THR A 193 16.98 0.91 -2.61
C THR A 193 18.38 1.58 -2.63
N LEU A 194 19.22 1.33 -1.63
CA LEU A 194 20.58 1.90 -1.55
C LEU A 194 21.57 1.28 -2.54
N GLN A 195 21.35 0.06 -2.97
CA GLN A 195 22.27 -0.67 -3.85
C GLN A 195 22.07 -0.37 -5.33
N ARG A 196 21.04 0.40 -5.67
CA ARG A 196 20.68 0.70 -7.05
C ARG A 196 21.03 2.14 -7.39
N ASN A 197 21.80 2.34 -8.47
CA ASN A 197 22.02 3.66 -9.07
C ASN A 197 21.16 3.82 -10.32
N SER A 198 20.66 5.02 -10.57
CA SER A 198 19.87 5.35 -11.76
C SER A 198 20.64 5.18 -13.09
N SER A 199 21.96 5.05 -13.02
CA SER A 199 22.86 4.80 -14.15
C SER A 199 23.15 3.32 -14.38
N ASP A 200 22.59 2.43 -13.58
CA ASP A 200 22.87 1.00 -13.67
C ASP A 200 22.30 0.41 -14.94
N THR A 201 23.12 -0.34 -15.68
CA THR A 201 22.70 -1.10 -16.85
C THR A 201 21.92 -2.35 -16.44
N GLU A 202 21.22 -3.01 -17.35
CA GLU A 202 20.44 -4.23 -17.08
C GLU A 202 21.21 -5.30 -16.30
N ASP A 203 22.52 -5.43 -16.53
CA ASP A 203 23.37 -6.41 -15.85
C ASP A 203 23.58 -6.08 -14.35
N GLN A 204 23.48 -4.83 -13.95
CA GLN A 204 23.61 -4.39 -12.55
C GLN A 204 22.30 -4.51 -11.75
N TYR A 205 21.18 -4.77 -12.43
CA TYR A 205 19.91 -5.13 -11.78
C TYR A 205 20.03 -6.39 -10.91
N HIS A 206 20.91 -7.32 -11.26
CA HIS A 206 21.13 -8.54 -10.51
C HIS A 206 21.73 -8.24 -9.12
N ASP A 207 22.63 -7.27 -9.01
CA ASP A 207 23.31 -6.94 -7.75
C ASP A 207 22.34 -6.45 -6.67
N ALA A 208 21.25 -5.77 -7.07
CA ALA A 208 20.23 -5.28 -6.13
C ALA A 208 19.41 -6.43 -5.48
N PHE A 209 19.31 -7.58 -6.15
CA PHE A 209 18.64 -8.77 -5.62
C PHE A 209 19.58 -9.66 -4.79
N ASP A 210 20.90 -9.49 -4.93
CA ASP A 210 21.90 -10.26 -4.20
C ASP A 210 22.27 -9.64 -2.84
N THR A 211 21.68 -8.48 -2.51
CA THR A 211 21.91 -7.82 -1.21
C THR A 211 21.24 -8.59 -0.08
N PRO A 212 21.92 -8.74 1.09
CA PRO A 212 21.30 -9.36 2.25
C PRO A 212 20.02 -8.64 2.67
N ASP A 213 18.94 -9.39 2.84
CA ASP A 213 17.71 -8.84 3.39
C ASP A 213 17.92 -8.48 4.87
N PRO A 214 17.47 -7.29 5.35
CA PRO A 214 17.55 -6.91 6.76
C PRO A 214 16.73 -7.83 7.67
N PHE A 215 15.79 -8.56 7.09
CA PHE A 215 14.98 -9.54 7.80
C PHE A 215 15.49 -10.96 7.56
N THR A 216 15.55 -11.76 8.60
CA THR A 216 16.02 -13.15 8.51
C THR A 216 15.18 -13.95 7.53
N GLY A 217 15.82 -14.44 6.48
CA GLY A 217 15.15 -15.20 5.41
C GLY A 217 14.18 -14.36 4.55
N GLY A 218 14.34 -13.04 4.53
CA GLY A 218 13.49 -12.13 3.75
C GLY A 218 12.07 -11.98 4.31
N LEU A 219 11.84 -12.36 5.56
CA LEU A 219 10.52 -12.39 6.19
C LEU A 219 10.50 -11.56 7.48
N ALA A 220 9.50 -10.71 7.63
CA ALA A 220 9.26 -9.95 8.84
C ALA A 220 7.80 -9.98 9.25
N ILE A 221 7.54 -9.87 10.54
CA ILE A 221 6.19 -9.74 11.10
C ILE A 221 6.04 -8.35 11.72
N PHE A 222 5.02 -7.61 11.30
CA PHE A 222 4.60 -6.37 11.95
C PHE A 222 3.28 -6.58 12.68
N ASP A 223 3.25 -6.28 13.98
CA ASP A 223 2.06 -6.43 14.84
C ASP A 223 1.29 -5.09 14.90
N LEU A 224 0.13 -5.04 14.26
CA LEU A 224 -0.76 -3.88 14.24
C LEU A 224 -1.33 -3.53 15.62
N SER A 225 -1.50 -4.52 16.51
CA SER A 225 -2.03 -4.28 17.86
C SER A 225 -1.06 -3.53 18.76
N ARG A 226 0.22 -3.51 18.40
CA ARG A 226 1.31 -2.90 19.16
C ARG A 226 2.12 -1.89 18.36
N LEU A 227 1.88 -1.76 17.07
CA LEU A 227 2.64 -0.95 16.11
C LEU A 227 4.14 -1.22 16.18
N ARG A 228 4.53 -2.49 16.18
CA ARG A 228 5.93 -2.89 16.30
C ARG A 228 6.27 -4.18 15.57
N TRP A 229 7.54 -4.35 15.27
CA TRP A 229 8.08 -5.58 14.73
C TRP A 229 8.05 -6.72 15.75
N SER A 230 7.83 -7.93 15.26
CA SER A 230 7.91 -9.20 16.00
C SER A 230 8.91 -10.12 15.33
N SER A 231 9.65 -10.88 16.12
CA SER A 231 10.61 -11.88 15.63
C SER A 231 9.93 -13.18 15.18
N SER A 232 8.64 -13.35 15.46
CA SER A 232 7.91 -14.57 15.15
C SER A 232 6.42 -14.30 14.97
N TYR A 233 5.78 -15.12 14.16
CA TYR A 233 4.32 -15.20 14.11
C TYR A 233 3.77 -15.83 15.38
N THR A 234 2.71 -15.23 15.90
CA THR A 234 1.97 -15.75 17.05
C THR A 234 0.53 -16.00 16.62
N ALA A 235 0.10 -17.25 16.67
CA ALA A 235 -1.29 -17.59 16.39
C ALA A 235 -2.20 -17.05 17.53
N VAL A 236 -2.82 -15.89 17.26
CA VAL A 236 -3.75 -15.24 18.20
C VAL A 236 -5.17 -15.58 17.76
N GLN A 237 -5.96 -16.16 18.65
CA GLN A 237 -7.36 -16.51 18.42
C GLN A 237 -8.30 -15.34 18.72
N GLU A 238 -7.87 -14.43 19.59
CA GLU A 238 -8.67 -13.28 20.01
C GLU A 238 -8.86 -12.27 18.86
N PRO A 239 -10.02 -11.61 18.82
CA PRO A 239 -10.25 -10.52 17.87
C PRO A 239 -9.19 -9.43 18.00
N TYR A 240 -8.80 -8.87 16.86
CA TYR A 240 -7.82 -7.77 16.81
C TYR A 240 -8.36 -6.53 17.53
N VAL A 241 -7.58 -6.01 18.45
CA VAL A 241 -7.83 -4.71 19.12
C VAL A 241 -6.78 -3.71 18.61
N ALA A 242 -7.25 -2.56 18.11
CA ALA A 242 -6.37 -1.51 17.61
C ALA A 242 -5.37 -1.03 18.68
N ALA A 243 -4.18 -0.62 18.24
CA ALA A 243 -3.12 -0.13 19.12
C ALA A 243 -3.61 1.03 20.01
N PRO A 244 -3.01 1.23 21.21
CA PRO A 244 -3.43 2.30 22.13
C PRO A 244 -3.50 3.67 21.47
N GLN A 245 -2.49 4.05 20.69
CA GLN A 245 -2.43 5.34 19.99
C GLN A 245 -3.63 5.58 19.05
N ILE A 246 -4.15 4.52 18.44
CA ILE A 246 -5.33 4.59 17.58
C ILE A 246 -6.59 4.72 18.43
N ARG A 247 -6.70 3.95 19.52
CA ARG A 247 -7.85 4.03 20.43
C ARG A 247 -7.96 5.40 21.07
N ASP A 248 -6.84 5.94 21.57
CA ASP A 248 -6.77 7.28 22.19
C ASP A 248 -7.29 8.37 21.25
N PHE A 249 -7.01 8.24 19.93
CA PHE A 249 -7.56 9.17 18.94
C PHE A 249 -9.09 9.16 18.88
N TYR A 250 -9.72 7.99 19.03
CA TYR A 250 -11.19 7.88 19.02
C TYR A 250 -11.82 8.23 20.36
N GLU A 251 -11.14 8.03 21.49
CA GLU A 251 -11.65 8.33 22.83
C GLU A 251 -11.63 9.84 23.16
N THR A 252 -10.76 10.60 22.49
CA THR A 252 -10.59 12.04 22.72
C THR A 252 -11.47 12.92 21.82
N ARG A 253 -12.32 12.35 21.01
CA ARG A 253 -13.23 13.04 20.06
C ARG A 253 -14.69 12.70 20.31
#